data_273630c5fa51dbf46e1f21b6275dea84
#
_entry.id   273630c5fa51dbf46e1f21b6275dea84
#
_cell.length_a   1.000
_cell.length_b   1.000
_cell.length_c   1.000
_cell.angle_alpha   90.00
_cell.angle_beta   90.00
_cell.angle_gamma   90.00
#
_symmetry.space_group_name_H-M   'P 1'
#
loop_
_entity.id
_entity.type
_entity.pdbx_description
1 polymer ?
#
loop_
_entity_poly.entity_id
_entity_poly.type
_entity_poly.pdbx_seq_one_letter_code
_entity_poly.pdbx_strand_id
1 'polypeptide(L)'
;YAKIYPTLFKGKDKIPAGLKKHFKYPSTLLNIQAGAYTKYHMNEVKVFYQKEDLWDIANQIYGTKERPMSSSFFIFNLPGEKREEFINMIPFTPKSKQNMTAIMMARNDGDEYGKLVVYKFPKNKTVYGPMQVEAQIDQNSEIAKEFSLWNSSGTTYKRGDMFIIPVNNSIMYVEPVYLEASNQA
;
A
#
# COMPACT_ATOMS: atom_id res chain seq x y z
N TYR A 1 20.74 -22.01 -6.10
CA TYR A 1 20.14 -22.35 -7.40
C TYR A 1 21.17 -22.19 -8.54
N ALA A 2 21.90 -21.05 -8.66
CA ALA A 2 22.87 -20.83 -9.74
C ALA A 2 23.99 -21.86 -9.80
N LYS A 3 24.40 -22.44 -8.68
CA LYS A 3 25.38 -23.53 -8.64
C LYS A 3 24.81 -24.87 -9.14
N ILE A 4 23.49 -25.08 -8.98
CA ILE A 4 22.81 -26.33 -9.40
C ILE A 4 22.45 -26.26 -10.88
N TYR A 5 22.07 -25.05 -11.36
CA TYR A 5 21.67 -24.83 -12.74
C TYR A 5 22.50 -23.71 -13.40
N PRO A 6 23.81 -23.95 -13.68
CA PRO A 6 24.73 -22.89 -14.13
C PRO A 6 24.39 -22.31 -15.50
N THR A 7 23.66 -23.05 -16.34
CA THR A 7 23.22 -22.56 -17.67
C THR A 7 21.95 -21.75 -17.64
N LEU A 8 21.14 -21.88 -16.59
CA LEU A 8 19.87 -21.20 -16.45
C LEU A 8 20.03 -19.75 -15.98
N PHE A 9 21.03 -19.50 -15.12
CA PHE A 9 21.26 -18.19 -14.52
C PHE A 9 22.41 -17.47 -15.22
N LYS A 10 22.18 -16.21 -15.60
CA LYS A 10 23.21 -15.33 -16.16
C LYS A 10 23.67 -14.32 -15.11
N GLY A 11 24.92 -13.89 -15.22
CA GLY A 11 25.45 -12.85 -14.34
C GLY A 11 24.71 -11.52 -14.47
N LYS A 12 24.72 -10.71 -13.42
CA LYS A 12 24.06 -9.40 -13.35
C LYS A 12 24.56 -8.41 -14.42
N ASP A 13 25.81 -8.57 -14.85
CA ASP A 13 26.46 -7.83 -15.94
C ASP A 13 25.78 -8.04 -17.29
N LYS A 14 25.16 -9.21 -17.50
CA LYS A 14 24.49 -9.59 -18.75
C LYS A 14 23.03 -9.13 -18.86
N ILE A 15 22.53 -8.40 -17.88
CA ILE A 15 21.15 -7.85 -17.93
C ILE A 15 21.11 -6.74 -18.99
N PRO A 16 20.19 -6.81 -19.99
CA PRO A 16 20.04 -5.76 -20.98
C PRO A 16 19.79 -4.39 -20.35
N ALA A 17 20.42 -3.35 -20.89
CA ALA A 17 20.30 -1.99 -20.35
C ALA A 17 18.84 -1.50 -20.31
N GLY A 18 18.01 -1.87 -21.30
CA GLY A 18 16.59 -1.58 -21.31
C GLY A 18 15.85 -2.19 -20.13
N LEU A 19 16.17 -3.45 -19.78
CA LEU A 19 15.53 -4.12 -18.64
C LEU A 19 15.95 -3.53 -17.29
N LYS A 20 17.19 -3.05 -17.17
CA LYS A 20 17.67 -2.40 -15.93
C LYS A 20 16.86 -1.15 -15.56
N LYS A 21 16.30 -0.44 -16.57
CA LYS A 21 15.48 0.76 -16.36
C LYS A 21 14.11 0.47 -15.75
N HIS A 22 13.69 -0.79 -15.75
CA HIS A 22 12.37 -1.23 -15.28
C HIS A 22 12.46 -2.13 -14.04
N PHE A 23 13.54 -2.04 -13.29
CA PHE A 23 13.65 -2.77 -12.03
C PHE A 23 12.66 -2.23 -11.01
N LYS A 24 11.95 -3.15 -10.37
CA LYS A 24 11.08 -2.84 -9.24
C LYS A 24 11.91 -2.70 -7.96
N TYR A 25 11.65 -1.66 -7.19
CA TYR A 25 12.14 -1.60 -5.82
C TYR A 25 11.52 -2.74 -5.00
N PRO A 26 12.29 -3.55 -4.28
CA PRO A 26 11.78 -4.74 -3.62
C PRO A 26 10.74 -4.38 -2.54
N SER A 27 9.52 -4.91 -2.65
CA SER A 27 8.45 -4.68 -1.67
C SER A 27 8.84 -5.11 -0.25
N THR A 28 9.55 -6.22 -0.11
CA THR A 28 10.05 -6.66 1.21
C THR A 28 10.96 -5.62 1.84
N LEU A 29 11.87 -5.02 1.05
CA LEU A 29 12.76 -3.97 1.55
C LEU A 29 11.98 -2.72 1.95
N LEU A 30 11.04 -2.28 1.11
CA LEU A 30 10.18 -1.13 1.44
C LEU A 30 9.37 -1.38 2.71
N ASN A 31 8.81 -2.58 2.89
CA ASN A 31 8.04 -2.93 4.09
C ASN A 31 8.90 -2.89 5.37
N ILE A 32 10.15 -3.36 5.30
CA ILE A 32 11.10 -3.28 6.43
C ILE A 32 11.42 -1.82 6.75
N GLN A 33 11.71 -1.01 5.73
CA GLN A 33 12.03 0.40 5.90
C GLN A 33 10.83 1.20 6.42
N ALA A 34 9.63 0.92 5.91
CA ALA A 34 8.40 1.51 6.40
C ALA A 34 8.15 1.14 7.87
N GLY A 35 8.33 -0.13 8.23
CA GLY A 35 8.23 -0.58 9.63
C GLY A 35 9.22 0.12 10.56
N ALA A 36 10.46 0.36 10.12
CA ALA A 36 11.42 1.16 10.88
C ALA A 36 10.98 2.63 10.97
N TYR A 37 10.50 3.19 9.86
CA TYR A 37 10.10 4.60 9.79
C TYR A 37 8.92 4.96 10.69
N THR A 38 8.06 3.99 11.05
CA THR A 38 6.96 4.21 12.01
C THR A 38 7.43 4.80 13.34
N LYS A 39 8.68 4.56 13.72
CA LYS A 39 9.33 5.08 14.93
C LYS A 39 10.35 6.16 14.62
N TYR A 40 11.21 5.91 13.63
CA TYR A 40 12.40 6.75 13.37
C TYR A 40 12.10 8.03 12.57
N HIS A 41 10.85 8.31 12.21
CA HIS A 41 10.45 9.61 11.68
C HIS A 41 10.39 10.72 12.76
N MET A 42 10.35 10.34 14.05
CA MET A 42 10.33 11.28 15.17
C MET A 42 11.73 11.80 15.44
N ASN A 43 11.98 13.08 15.12
CA ASN A 43 13.29 13.70 15.24
C ASN A 43 13.54 14.32 16.63
N GLU A 44 12.49 14.62 17.38
CA GLU A 44 12.60 15.19 18.73
C GLU A 44 12.75 14.07 19.78
N VAL A 45 13.80 14.17 20.59
CA VAL A 45 14.14 13.16 21.60
C VAL A 45 12.98 12.90 22.56
N LYS A 46 12.31 13.97 23.03
CA LYS A 46 11.15 13.85 23.93
C LYS A 46 10.00 13.08 23.28
N VAL A 47 9.61 13.47 22.07
CA VAL A 47 8.53 12.85 21.27
C VAL A 47 8.85 11.38 21.01
N PHE A 48 10.12 11.07 20.70
CA PHE A 48 10.57 9.70 20.45
C PHE A 48 10.43 8.80 21.67
N TYR A 49 10.93 9.23 22.84
CA TYR A 49 10.85 8.43 24.06
C TYR A 49 9.42 8.33 24.62
N GLN A 50 8.64 9.39 24.51
CA GLN A 50 7.23 9.40 24.96
C GLN A 50 6.30 8.71 23.93
N LYS A 51 6.77 8.41 22.72
CA LYS A 51 6.00 7.80 21.62
C LYS A 51 4.73 8.59 21.26
N GLU A 52 4.79 9.91 21.37
CA GLU A 52 3.62 10.79 21.17
C GLU A 52 3.11 10.81 19.72
N ASP A 53 4.01 10.62 18.74
CA ASP A 53 3.68 10.62 17.30
C ASP A 53 4.05 9.26 16.65
N LEU A 54 3.80 8.15 17.37
CA LEU A 54 4.08 6.82 16.82
C LEU A 54 3.10 6.49 15.71
N TRP A 55 3.61 5.97 14.59
CA TRP A 55 2.80 5.52 13.46
C TRP A 55 2.74 3.99 13.40
N ASP A 56 1.76 3.51 12.64
CA ASP A 56 1.66 2.13 12.18
C ASP A 56 1.47 2.13 10.66
N ILE A 57 1.80 1.01 10.01
CA ILE A 57 1.35 0.76 8.65
C ILE A 57 -0.17 0.65 8.69
N ALA A 58 -0.87 1.33 7.78
CA ALA A 58 -2.32 1.31 7.75
C ALA A 58 -2.86 -0.13 7.59
N ASN A 59 -3.93 -0.45 8.30
CA ASN A 59 -4.62 -1.72 8.17
C ASN A 59 -5.71 -1.68 7.11
N GLN A 60 -6.06 -2.85 6.57
CA GLN A 60 -7.17 -3.09 5.65
C GLN A 60 -7.87 -4.40 5.99
N ILE A 61 -9.05 -4.63 5.45
CA ILE A 61 -9.67 -5.95 5.43
C ILE A 61 -9.20 -6.69 4.17
N TYR A 62 -8.71 -7.91 4.34
CA TYR A 62 -8.38 -8.80 3.24
C TYR A 62 -9.04 -10.16 3.46
N GLY A 63 -9.84 -10.60 2.51
CA GLY A 63 -10.74 -11.72 2.72
C GLY A 63 -11.77 -11.35 3.78
N THR A 64 -11.59 -11.87 4.98
CA THR A 64 -12.46 -11.62 6.15
C THR A 64 -11.67 -11.14 7.37
N LYS A 65 -10.39 -10.81 7.22
CA LYS A 65 -9.49 -10.49 8.32
C LYS A 65 -8.85 -9.12 8.15
N GLU A 66 -8.75 -8.39 9.24
CA GLU A 66 -7.91 -7.21 9.32
C GLU A 66 -6.43 -7.59 9.27
N ARG A 67 -5.65 -6.88 8.47
CA ARG A 67 -4.19 -7.03 8.37
C ARG A 67 -3.53 -5.72 7.98
N PRO A 68 -2.24 -5.53 8.29
CA PRO A 68 -1.47 -4.43 7.73
C PRO A 68 -1.45 -4.51 6.18
N MET A 69 -1.52 -3.35 5.54
CA MET A 69 -1.39 -3.25 4.09
C MET A 69 0.00 -3.69 3.64
N SER A 70 0.04 -4.34 2.49
CA SER A 70 1.29 -4.54 1.74
C SER A 70 1.53 -3.35 0.83
N SER A 71 2.80 -3.10 0.48
CA SER A 71 3.11 -2.07 -0.51
C SER A 71 2.53 -2.42 -1.89
N SER A 72 2.03 -1.42 -2.60
CA SER A 72 1.41 -1.56 -3.91
C SER A 72 2.10 -0.68 -4.95
N PHE A 73 2.14 -1.15 -6.20
CA PHE A 73 2.77 -0.47 -7.32
C PHE A 73 1.76 0.32 -8.13
N PHE A 74 2.11 1.56 -8.47
CA PHE A 74 1.30 2.46 -9.27
C PHE A 74 2.16 3.24 -10.26
N ILE A 75 1.52 3.76 -11.30
CA ILE A 75 2.11 4.74 -12.22
C ILE A 75 1.30 6.02 -12.08
N PHE A 76 1.93 7.08 -11.62
CA PHE A 76 1.30 8.40 -11.51
C PHE A 76 2.36 9.51 -11.36
N ASN A 77 1.92 10.76 -11.49
CA ASN A 77 2.79 11.91 -11.28
C ASN A 77 2.93 12.20 -9.79
N LEU A 78 4.16 12.18 -9.28
CA LEU A 78 4.43 12.65 -7.93
C LEU A 78 4.12 14.15 -7.82
N PRO A 79 3.64 14.64 -6.67
CA PRO A 79 3.43 16.07 -6.45
C PRO A 79 4.70 16.88 -6.75
N GLY A 80 4.57 17.85 -7.67
CA GLY A 80 5.67 18.68 -8.14
C GLY A 80 6.49 18.11 -9.30
N GLU A 81 6.27 16.87 -9.69
CA GLU A 81 6.92 16.26 -10.86
C GLU A 81 6.04 16.42 -12.11
N LYS A 82 6.70 16.47 -13.27
CA LYS A 82 6.01 16.70 -14.57
C LYS A 82 5.71 15.43 -15.35
N ARG A 83 6.25 14.31 -14.95
CA ARG A 83 6.10 13.03 -15.65
C ARG A 83 5.62 11.95 -14.71
N GLU A 84 4.91 11.00 -15.29
CA GLU A 84 4.53 9.77 -14.61
C GLU A 84 5.76 8.95 -14.26
N GLU A 85 5.71 8.30 -13.11
CA GLU A 85 6.77 7.47 -12.59
C GLU A 85 6.18 6.20 -11.98
N PHE A 86 6.90 5.11 -12.10
CA PHE A 86 6.55 3.85 -11.47
C PHE A 86 6.97 3.89 -9.99
N ILE A 87 6.00 3.77 -9.10
CA ILE A 87 6.15 3.98 -7.66
C ILE A 87 5.66 2.74 -6.92
N ASN A 88 6.41 2.33 -5.90
CA ASN A 88 5.93 1.39 -4.88
C ASN A 88 5.60 2.17 -3.61
N MET A 89 4.38 2.06 -3.09
CA MET A 89 3.93 2.89 -1.98
C MET A 89 3.25 2.12 -0.86
N ILE A 90 3.32 2.69 0.36
CA ILE A 90 2.72 2.13 1.56
C ILE A 90 2.21 3.27 2.46
N PRO A 91 0.94 3.23 2.93
CA PRO A 91 0.35 4.26 3.77
C PRO A 91 0.62 4.05 5.26
N PHE A 92 0.61 5.16 6.01
CA PHE A 92 0.72 5.18 7.46
C PHE A 92 -0.49 5.82 8.12
N THR A 93 -0.83 5.30 9.29
CA THR A 93 -1.78 5.92 10.23
C THR A 93 -1.06 6.21 11.55
N PRO A 94 -1.51 7.21 12.35
CA PRO A 94 -1.07 7.29 13.73
C PRO A 94 -1.50 6.01 14.48
N LYS A 95 -0.69 5.53 15.41
CA LYS A 95 -0.95 4.28 16.15
C LYS A 95 -2.33 4.21 16.81
N SER A 96 -2.85 5.34 17.25
CA SER A 96 -4.14 5.42 17.98
C SER A 96 -5.32 5.86 17.11
N LYS A 97 -5.12 6.06 15.80
CA LYS A 97 -6.14 6.59 14.88
C LYS A 97 -6.12 5.83 13.57
N GLN A 98 -7.23 5.88 12.85
CA GLN A 98 -7.37 5.21 11.56
C GLN A 98 -7.24 6.13 10.35
N ASN A 99 -7.21 7.45 10.54
CA ASN A 99 -6.96 8.40 9.45
C ASN A 99 -5.50 8.31 8.98
N MET A 100 -5.27 8.48 7.68
CA MET A 100 -3.90 8.48 7.15
C MET A 100 -3.15 9.74 7.58
N THR A 101 -1.88 9.56 7.94
CA THR A 101 -0.96 10.64 8.29
C THR A 101 0.12 10.87 7.25
N ALA A 102 0.52 9.83 6.53
CA ALA A 102 1.55 9.90 5.49
C ALA A 102 1.46 8.71 4.53
N ILE A 103 2.15 8.85 3.40
CA ILE A 103 2.42 7.75 2.46
C ILE A 103 3.93 7.75 2.17
N MET A 104 4.59 6.61 2.35
CA MET A 104 5.96 6.39 1.90
C MET A 104 5.95 5.81 0.50
N MET A 105 6.80 6.33 -0.36
CA MET A 105 6.90 5.96 -1.75
C MET A 105 8.35 5.66 -2.11
N ALA A 106 8.61 4.51 -2.72
CA ALA A 106 9.88 4.15 -3.32
C ALA A 106 9.82 4.38 -4.83
N ARG A 107 10.75 5.20 -5.34
CA ARG A 107 10.86 5.53 -6.76
C ARG A 107 11.56 4.39 -7.51
N ASN A 108 11.08 4.05 -8.71
CA ASN A 108 11.57 2.90 -9.46
C ASN A 108 12.23 3.27 -10.79
N ASP A 109 12.11 4.52 -11.26
CA ASP A 109 12.54 4.89 -12.60
C ASP A 109 13.88 5.61 -12.63
N GLY A 110 14.74 5.17 -13.56
CA GLY A 110 15.98 5.85 -13.94
C GLY A 110 16.91 6.15 -12.76
N ASP A 111 17.38 7.40 -12.70
CA ASP A 111 18.33 7.87 -11.68
C ASP A 111 17.67 8.08 -10.30
N GLU A 112 16.34 8.04 -10.25
CA GLU A 112 15.57 8.15 -9.02
C GLU A 112 15.36 6.80 -8.32
N TYR A 113 15.75 5.69 -8.95
CA TYR A 113 15.59 4.35 -8.41
C TYR A 113 16.12 4.22 -6.98
N GLY A 114 15.24 3.75 -6.09
CA GLY A 114 15.59 3.50 -4.69
C GLY A 114 15.52 4.72 -3.78
N LYS A 115 15.21 5.92 -4.29
CA LYS A 115 14.90 7.06 -3.44
C LYS A 115 13.56 6.85 -2.76
N LEU A 116 13.52 7.08 -1.44
CA LEU A 116 12.30 7.04 -0.65
C LEU A 116 11.81 8.47 -0.42
N VAL A 117 10.54 8.68 -0.70
CA VAL A 117 9.85 9.95 -0.47
C VAL A 117 8.70 9.71 0.49
N VAL A 118 8.50 10.59 1.47
CA VAL A 118 7.38 10.52 2.40
C VAL A 118 6.54 11.78 2.26
N TYR A 119 5.31 11.61 1.80
CA TYR A 119 4.31 12.67 1.77
C TYR A 119 3.50 12.64 3.05
N LYS A 120 3.62 13.71 3.85
CA LYS A 120 2.84 13.89 5.07
C LYS A 120 1.57 14.69 4.76
N PHE A 121 0.43 14.20 5.19
CA PHE A 121 -0.83 14.93 5.06
C PHE A 121 -0.90 16.09 6.04
N PRO A 122 -1.48 17.23 5.65
CA PRO A 122 -1.67 18.35 6.53
C PRO A 122 -2.54 17.97 7.74
N LYS A 123 -2.12 18.35 8.95
CA LYS A 123 -2.86 18.03 10.20
C LYS A 123 -4.26 18.65 10.27
N ASN A 124 -4.53 19.70 9.49
CA ASN A 124 -5.82 20.38 9.41
C ASN A 124 -6.80 19.75 8.39
N LYS A 125 -6.39 18.70 7.70
CA LYS A 125 -7.26 17.92 6.79
C LYS A 125 -7.31 16.48 7.25
N THR A 126 -8.52 15.97 7.43
CA THR A 126 -8.70 14.54 7.69
C THR A 126 -8.66 13.78 6.38
N VAL A 127 -7.70 12.88 6.25
CA VAL A 127 -7.62 11.93 5.13
C VAL A 127 -7.99 10.56 5.68
N TYR A 128 -9.06 9.98 5.16
CA TYR A 128 -9.53 8.67 5.63
C TYR A 128 -8.48 7.60 5.39
N GLY A 129 -8.26 6.76 6.39
CA GLY A 129 -7.48 5.54 6.22
C GLY A 129 -8.34 4.39 5.70
N PRO A 130 -7.71 3.31 5.22
CA PRO A 130 -8.43 2.18 4.63
C PRO A 130 -9.54 1.65 5.53
N MET A 131 -9.28 1.41 6.82
CA MET A 131 -10.29 0.91 7.76
C MET A 131 -11.50 1.85 7.94
N GLN A 132 -11.31 3.17 7.78
CA GLN A 132 -12.43 4.11 7.80
C GLN A 132 -13.27 4.02 6.53
N VAL A 133 -12.63 3.80 5.38
CA VAL A 133 -13.32 3.58 4.11
C VAL A 133 -14.08 2.25 4.14
N GLU A 134 -13.47 1.19 4.66
CA GLU A 134 -14.12 -0.10 4.89
C GLU A 134 -15.39 0.03 5.74
N ALA A 135 -15.29 0.78 6.84
CA ALA A 135 -16.44 1.04 7.70
C ALA A 135 -17.56 1.80 6.97
N GLN A 136 -17.22 2.74 6.08
CA GLN A 136 -18.21 3.46 5.26
C GLN A 136 -18.86 2.54 4.22
N ILE A 137 -18.08 1.65 3.60
CA ILE A 137 -18.61 0.62 2.69
C ILE A 137 -19.62 -0.27 3.42
N ASP A 138 -19.27 -0.77 4.60
CA ASP A 138 -20.13 -1.64 5.41
C ASP A 138 -21.39 -0.95 5.92
N GLN A 139 -21.32 0.34 6.18
CA GLN A 139 -22.47 1.14 6.64
C GLN A 139 -23.38 1.62 5.49
N ASN A 140 -22.94 1.52 4.24
CA ASN A 140 -23.76 1.89 3.10
C ASN A 140 -24.85 0.82 2.88
N SER A 141 -26.12 1.20 2.99
CA SER A 141 -27.26 0.29 2.93
C SER A 141 -27.39 -0.45 1.58
N GLU A 142 -27.03 0.18 0.48
CA GLU A 142 -27.08 -0.43 -0.85
C GLU A 142 -25.98 -1.48 -1.00
N ILE A 143 -24.74 -1.13 -0.62
CA ILE A 143 -23.60 -2.06 -0.67
C ILE A 143 -23.81 -3.23 0.32
N ALA A 144 -24.23 -2.94 1.53
CA ALA A 144 -24.51 -3.97 2.55
C ALA A 144 -25.58 -4.97 2.09
N LYS A 145 -26.60 -4.49 1.36
CA LYS A 145 -27.62 -5.35 0.75
C LYS A 145 -27.01 -6.29 -0.29
N GLU A 146 -26.19 -5.76 -1.20
CA GLU A 146 -25.51 -6.56 -2.22
C GLU A 146 -24.56 -7.60 -1.59
N PHE A 147 -23.77 -7.21 -0.60
CA PHE A 147 -22.89 -8.13 0.14
C PHE A 147 -23.68 -9.24 0.84
N SER A 148 -24.85 -8.93 1.39
CA SER A 148 -25.74 -9.93 1.99
C SER A 148 -26.30 -10.89 0.96
N LEU A 149 -26.68 -10.40 -0.22
CA LEU A 149 -27.13 -11.24 -1.33
C LEU A 149 -26.00 -12.15 -1.84
N TRP A 150 -24.81 -11.63 -2.00
CA TRP A 150 -23.66 -12.41 -2.47
C TRP A 150 -23.19 -13.46 -1.45
N ASN A 151 -23.45 -13.24 -0.16
CA ASN A 151 -23.11 -14.20 0.91
C ASN A 151 -24.26 -15.19 1.20
N SER A 152 -25.26 -15.23 0.34
CA SER A 152 -26.39 -16.14 0.42
C SER A 152 -26.38 -17.13 -0.76
N SER A 153 -27.17 -18.20 -0.67
CA SER A 153 -27.43 -19.08 -1.81
C SER A 153 -26.21 -19.78 -2.42
N GLY A 154 -25.24 -20.19 -1.58
CA GLY A 154 -24.11 -21.00 -2.04
C GLY A 154 -22.96 -20.21 -2.66
N THR A 155 -22.91 -18.90 -2.42
CA THR A 155 -21.78 -18.02 -2.73
C THR A 155 -21.23 -17.35 -1.48
N THR A 156 -19.96 -17.02 -1.51
CA THR A 156 -19.30 -16.16 -0.52
C THR A 156 -18.52 -15.07 -1.24
N TYR A 157 -18.41 -13.90 -0.62
CA TYR A 157 -17.52 -12.85 -1.15
C TYR A 157 -16.26 -12.72 -0.31
N LYS A 158 -15.18 -12.28 -0.95
CA LYS A 158 -13.91 -11.93 -0.31
C LYS A 158 -13.45 -10.57 -0.80
N ARG A 159 -12.99 -9.74 0.11
CA ARG A 159 -12.33 -8.46 -0.22
C ARG A 159 -10.88 -8.71 -0.59
N GLY A 160 -10.41 -8.01 -1.61
CA GLY A 160 -9.01 -8.00 -2.00
C GLY A 160 -8.22 -6.89 -1.33
N ASP A 161 -7.02 -6.62 -1.84
CA ASP A 161 -6.23 -5.50 -1.36
C ASP A 161 -6.85 -4.16 -1.79
N MET A 162 -7.00 -3.25 -0.85
CA MET A 162 -7.45 -1.89 -1.15
C MET A 162 -6.32 -1.08 -1.75
N PHE A 163 -6.57 -0.42 -2.87
CA PHE A 163 -5.66 0.50 -3.52
C PHE A 163 -5.99 1.94 -3.12
N ILE A 164 -4.95 2.67 -2.73
CA ILE A 164 -5.04 4.09 -2.36
C ILE A 164 -4.32 4.86 -3.45
N ILE A 165 -5.06 5.55 -4.29
CA ILE A 165 -4.53 6.19 -5.50
C ILE A 165 -4.64 7.70 -5.34
N PRO A 166 -3.50 8.43 -5.21
CA PRO A 166 -3.51 9.88 -5.26
C PRO A 166 -3.95 10.37 -6.65
N VAL A 167 -4.97 11.23 -6.69
CA VAL A 167 -5.49 11.84 -7.92
C VAL A 167 -5.61 13.34 -7.70
N ASN A 168 -4.70 14.11 -8.28
CA ASN A 168 -4.62 15.57 -8.07
C ASN A 168 -4.57 15.91 -6.57
N ASN A 169 -5.58 16.64 -6.07
CA ASN A 169 -5.69 17.03 -4.65
C ASN A 169 -6.59 16.10 -3.83
N SER A 170 -6.93 14.94 -4.36
CA SER A 170 -7.85 13.96 -3.77
C SER A 170 -7.19 12.58 -3.70
N ILE A 171 -7.83 11.68 -2.98
CA ILE A 171 -7.46 10.26 -2.92
C ILE A 171 -8.65 9.44 -3.37
N MET A 172 -8.41 8.53 -4.29
CA MET A 172 -9.36 7.51 -4.71
C MET A 172 -9.01 6.19 -4.03
N TYR A 173 -10.02 5.51 -3.51
CA TYR A 173 -9.90 4.18 -2.92
C TYR A 173 -10.57 3.18 -3.86
N VAL A 174 -9.89 2.09 -4.16
CA VAL A 174 -10.41 1.03 -5.03
C VAL A 174 -10.21 -0.30 -4.34
N GLU A 175 -11.28 -1.02 -4.07
CA GLU A 175 -11.24 -2.33 -3.44
C GLU A 175 -11.89 -3.37 -4.36
N PRO A 176 -11.16 -4.41 -4.80
CA PRO A 176 -11.75 -5.50 -5.54
C PRO A 176 -12.53 -6.44 -4.61
N VAL A 177 -13.68 -6.88 -5.07
CA VAL A 177 -14.50 -7.90 -4.39
C VAL A 177 -14.57 -9.13 -5.29
N TYR A 178 -14.25 -10.30 -4.72
CA TYR A 178 -14.24 -11.57 -5.40
C TYR A 178 -15.41 -12.42 -4.91
N LEU A 179 -16.16 -13.00 -5.84
CA LEU A 179 -17.24 -13.94 -5.54
C LEU A 179 -16.73 -15.37 -5.76
N GLU A 180 -16.92 -16.21 -4.76
CA GLU A 180 -16.56 -17.62 -4.82
C GLU A 180 -17.82 -18.49 -4.62
N ALA A 181 -18.02 -19.50 -5.48
CA ALA A 181 -19.06 -20.50 -5.27
C ALA A 181 -18.69 -21.37 -4.07
N SER A 182 -19.63 -21.58 -3.15
CA SER A 182 -19.43 -22.42 -1.95
C SER A 182 -19.42 -23.92 -2.28
N ASN A 183 -20.00 -24.30 -3.40
CA ASN A 183 -20.01 -25.68 -3.87
C ASN A 183 -18.95 -25.86 -4.95
N GLN A 184 -17.81 -26.43 -4.57
CA GLN A 184 -16.98 -27.15 -5.53
C GLN A 184 -17.71 -28.45 -5.87
N ALA A 185 -18.12 -28.57 -7.13
CA ALA A 185 -18.63 -29.85 -7.67
C ALA A 185 -17.51 -30.90 -7.69
#